data_9a9ef251fe67bc0446f545626778d8a2
#
_entry.id   9a9ef251fe67bc0446f545626778d8a2
#
_cell.length_a   1.000
_cell.length_b   1.000
_cell.length_c   1.000
_cell.angle_alpha   90.00
_cell.angle_beta   90.00
_cell.angle_gamma   90.00
#
_symmetry.space_group_name_H-M   'P 1'
#
loop_
_entity.id
_entity.type
_entity.pdbx_description
1 polymer ?
#
loop_
_entity_poly.entity_id
_entity_poly.type
_entity_poly.pdbx_seq_one_letter_code
_entity_poly.pdbx_strand_id
1 'polypeptide(L)'
;MKKIRIFLLILAAMFAVQMYEPVTSCDVYAAAKTTTKKSTAKKKTKKKKNGFYKEASKKYCYYKNGKKIKNQWKTVKGKKYYFGKDGYALRGRRLVKGVRYLFRKDGSLYTRKSAGFVTYRNEKYYLYKNGALRIGWFKVGRYTYYADEYGF
;
A
#
# COMPACT_ATOMS: atom_id res chain seq x y z
N MET A 1 -29.46 -14.57 21.09
CA MET A 1 -29.59 -15.55 19.97
C MET A 1 -28.75 -15.03 18.81
N LYS A 2 -27.66 -15.71 18.49
CA LYS A 2 -26.67 -15.28 17.50
C LYS A 2 -27.09 -15.81 16.13
N LYS A 3 -27.24 -14.90 15.15
CA LYS A 3 -27.61 -15.28 13.78
C LYS A 3 -26.37 -15.81 13.06
N ILE A 4 -26.38 -17.12 12.79
CA ILE A 4 -25.44 -17.81 11.92
C ILE A 4 -25.85 -17.49 10.49
N ARG A 5 -24.97 -16.83 9.72
CA ARG A 5 -25.16 -16.66 8.29
C ARG A 5 -24.56 -17.86 7.58
N ILE A 6 -25.43 -18.72 7.10
CA ILE A 6 -25.11 -19.84 6.22
C ILE A 6 -24.81 -19.24 4.84
N PHE A 7 -23.57 -19.41 4.34
CA PHE A 7 -23.23 -19.11 2.95
C PHE A 7 -23.67 -20.29 2.08
N LEU A 8 -24.71 -20.06 1.28
CA LEU A 8 -25.17 -20.98 0.25
C LEU A 8 -24.22 -20.85 -0.97
N LEU A 9 -23.49 -21.92 -1.26
CA LEU A 9 -22.72 -22.08 -2.50
C LEU A 9 -23.69 -22.35 -3.64
N ILE A 10 -23.86 -21.40 -4.55
CA ILE A 10 -24.50 -21.64 -5.85
C ILE A 10 -23.38 -21.81 -6.87
N LEU A 11 -23.21 -23.07 -7.30
CA LEU A 11 -22.39 -23.47 -8.42
C LEU A 11 -23.20 -23.24 -9.70
N ALA A 12 -22.85 -22.21 -10.48
CA ALA A 12 -23.38 -22.06 -11.83
C ALA A 12 -22.22 -22.14 -12.82
N ALA A 13 -22.04 -23.34 -13.37
CA ALA A 13 -21.22 -23.53 -14.54
C ALA A 13 -22.00 -23.02 -15.77
N MET A 14 -21.46 -21.98 -16.43
CA MET A 14 -21.86 -21.66 -17.80
C MET A 14 -20.63 -21.65 -18.70
N PHE A 15 -20.58 -22.67 -19.53
CA PHE A 15 -19.76 -22.77 -20.73
C PHE A 15 -20.11 -21.63 -21.68
N ALA A 16 -19.17 -20.75 -21.97
CA ALA A 16 -19.21 -19.91 -23.15
C ALA A 16 -17.96 -20.22 -23.99
N VAL A 17 -18.18 -21.04 -25.00
CA VAL A 17 -17.27 -21.22 -26.13
C VAL A 17 -17.29 -19.93 -26.92
N GLN A 18 -16.19 -19.13 -26.86
CA GLN A 18 -16.00 -18.05 -27.79
C GLN A 18 -15.06 -18.48 -28.90
N MET A 19 -15.62 -18.45 -30.07
CA MET A 19 -15.01 -18.73 -31.36
C MET A 19 -13.83 -17.79 -31.60
N TYR A 20 -12.69 -18.37 -31.90
CA TYR A 20 -11.46 -17.72 -32.32
C TYR A 20 -11.62 -17.41 -33.82
N GLU A 21 -11.68 -16.13 -34.16
CA GLU A 21 -11.59 -15.68 -35.54
C GLU A 21 -10.16 -15.24 -35.86
N PRO A 22 -9.53 -15.78 -36.92
CA PRO A 22 -8.21 -15.32 -37.32
C PRO A 22 -8.33 -14.04 -38.15
N VAL A 23 -7.76 -12.97 -37.69
CA VAL A 23 -7.61 -11.73 -38.48
C VAL A 23 -6.37 -11.85 -39.36
N THR A 24 -6.61 -12.19 -40.62
CA THR A 24 -5.65 -11.98 -41.70
C THR A 24 -5.94 -10.61 -42.34
N SER A 25 -5.02 -9.71 -42.31
CA SER A 25 -4.59 -8.96 -43.50
C SER A 25 -3.59 -7.85 -43.12
N CYS A 26 -2.47 -7.95 -43.80
CA CYS A 26 -1.46 -6.90 -43.89
C CYS A 26 -2.00 -5.75 -44.72
N ASP A 27 -2.04 -4.54 -44.13
CA ASP A 27 -2.08 -3.32 -44.93
C ASP A 27 -0.84 -2.49 -44.63
N VAL A 28 0.07 -2.57 -45.56
CA VAL A 28 1.25 -1.72 -45.68
C VAL A 28 0.78 -0.33 -46.10
N TYR A 29 0.80 0.65 -45.22
CA TYR A 29 0.70 2.04 -45.58
C TYR A 29 1.98 2.75 -45.16
N ALA A 30 2.77 3.07 -46.15
CA ALA A 30 3.88 3.98 -46.03
C ALA A 30 3.35 5.38 -45.69
N ALA A 31 3.70 5.91 -44.52
CA ALA A 31 3.44 7.29 -44.17
C ALA A 31 4.69 7.98 -43.70
N ALA A 32 4.94 9.07 -44.37
CA ALA A 32 5.99 10.05 -44.31
C ALA A 32 6.66 10.30 -42.95
N LYS A 33 7.98 10.39 -43.00
CA LYS A 33 8.82 10.94 -41.92
C LYS A 33 8.46 12.41 -41.67
N THR A 34 7.73 12.69 -40.61
CA THR A 34 7.68 14.03 -40.02
C THR A 34 8.57 14.01 -38.78
N THR A 35 9.79 14.46 -38.92
CA THR A 35 10.73 14.70 -37.84
C THR A 35 10.28 15.87 -37.01
N THR A 36 9.39 15.62 -36.04
CA THR A 36 9.12 16.60 -34.96
C THR A 36 10.25 16.48 -33.94
N LYS A 37 11.22 17.39 -34.00
CA LYS A 37 12.18 17.60 -32.93
C LYS A 37 11.45 17.99 -31.65
N LYS A 38 11.13 17.02 -30.81
CA LYS A 38 10.65 17.25 -29.45
C LYS A 38 11.83 17.75 -28.62
N SER A 39 11.97 19.04 -28.50
CA SER A 39 12.90 19.69 -27.57
C SER A 39 12.51 19.32 -26.13
N THR A 40 13.09 18.25 -25.61
CA THR A 40 13.03 17.94 -24.19
C THR A 40 13.89 18.96 -23.46
N ALA A 41 13.33 20.09 -23.15
CA ALA A 41 13.92 21.01 -22.17
C ALA A 41 14.02 20.25 -20.84
N LYS A 42 15.20 19.73 -20.56
CA LYS A 42 15.56 19.05 -19.30
C LYS A 42 15.48 20.08 -18.19
N LYS A 43 14.27 20.25 -17.60
CA LYS A 43 14.03 21.11 -16.44
C LYS A 43 15.03 20.69 -15.36
N LYS A 44 16.10 21.46 -15.16
CA LYS A 44 17.07 21.28 -14.08
C LYS A 44 16.31 21.30 -12.74
N THR A 45 15.86 20.16 -12.26
CA THR A 45 15.25 20.03 -10.94
C THR A 45 16.33 20.26 -9.91
N LYS A 46 16.25 21.37 -9.18
CA LYS A 46 17.15 21.65 -8.05
C LYS A 46 17.16 20.43 -7.13
N LYS A 47 18.36 19.87 -6.89
CA LYS A 47 18.56 18.70 -6.01
C LYS A 47 18.02 19.02 -4.62
N LYS A 48 17.03 18.26 -4.15
CA LYS A 48 16.42 18.50 -2.84
C LYS A 48 17.44 18.26 -1.73
N LYS A 49 17.48 19.16 -0.74
CA LYS A 49 18.28 19.00 0.48
C LYS A 49 17.80 17.77 1.29
N ASN A 50 18.62 17.30 2.22
CA ASN A 50 18.21 16.24 3.16
C ASN A 50 16.98 16.70 3.96
N GLY A 51 16.00 15.81 4.12
CA GLY A 51 14.80 16.15 4.88
C GLY A 51 13.53 15.43 4.46
N PHE A 52 12.49 15.73 5.21
CA PHE A 52 11.15 15.18 5.03
C PHE A 52 10.28 16.16 4.24
N TYR A 53 9.70 15.69 3.13
CA TYR A 53 8.92 16.53 2.22
C TYR A 53 7.56 15.93 1.95
N LYS A 54 6.58 16.80 1.75
CA LYS A 54 5.27 16.47 1.17
C LYS A 54 5.31 16.90 -0.29
N GLU A 55 5.12 15.99 -1.21
CA GLU A 55 5.09 16.29 -2.65
C GLU A 55 3.67 16.66 -3.15
N ALA A 56 3.57 17.17 -4.38
CA ALA A 56 2.30 17.59 -4.99
C ALA A 56 1.23 16.48 -4.98
N SER A 57 1.64 15.21 -5.07
CA SER A 57 0.79 14.03 -4.92
C SER A 57 0.25 13.81 -3.49
N LYS A 58 0.47 14.76 -2.57
CA LYS A 58 0.16 14.66 -1.14
C LYS A 58 0.84 13.48 -0.43
N LYS A 59 1.83 12.83 -1.07
CA LYS A 59 2.63 11.75 -0.48
C LYS A 59 3.86 12.32 0.21
N TYR A 60 4.29 11.67 1.29
CA TYR A 60 5.48 12.05 2.04
C TYR A 60 6.68 11.22 1.60
N CYS A 61 7.84 11.84 1.48
CA CYS A 61 9.11 11.22 1.18
C CYS A 61 10.24 11.83 2.01
N TYR A 62 11.34 11.11 2.14
CA TYR A 62 12.54 11.61 2.82
C TYR A 62 13.71 11.57 1.85
N TYR A 63 14.39 12.71 1.71
CA TYR A 63 15.59 12.82 0.90
C TYR A 63 16.85 12.70 1.76
N LYS A 64 17.82 11.92 1.30
CA LYS A 64 19.17 11.83 1.83
C LYS A 64 20.14 11.93 0.64
N ASN A 65 21.10 12.88 0.70
CA ASN A 65 22.05 13.14 -0.39
C ASN A 65 21.38 13.35 -1.77
N GLY A 66 20.26 14.09 -1.74
CA GLY A 66 19.49 14.42 -2.97
C GLY A 66 18.70 13.26 -3.58
N LYS A 67 18.67 12.10 -2.94
CA LYS A 67 17.88 10.91 -3.38
C LYS A 67 16.82 10.56 -2.34
N LYS A 68 15.66 10.05 -2.79
CA LYS A 68 14.65 9.49 -1.88
C LYS A 68 15.19 8.21 -1.24
N ILE A 69 15.02 8.08 0.07
CA ILE A 69 15.26 6.80 0.74
C ILE A 69 14.16 5.81 0.37
N LYS A 70 14.50 4.52 0.27
CA LYS A 70 13.60 3.44 -0.15
C LYS A 70 13.77 2.23 0.74
N ASN A 71 12.69 1.43 0.87
CA ASN A 71 12.66 0.14 1.57
C ASN A 71 13.25 0.18 2.99
N GLN A 72 13.05 1.29 3.72
CA GLN A 72 13.61 1.45 5.05
C GLN A 72 12.73 2.25 6.01
N TRP A 73 12.93 1.98 7.28
CA TRP A 73 12.34 2.75 8.38
C TRP A 73 13.11 4.05 8.61
N LYS A 74 12.38 5.10 8.98
CA LYS A 74 12.95 6.35 9.43
C LYS A 74 12.05 7.01 10.47
N THR A 75 12.66 7.50 11.54
CA THR A 75 11.97 8.35 12.52
C THR A 75 12.17 9.82 12.13
N VAL A 76 11.08 10.56 12.08
CA VAL A 76 11.06 11.98 11.76
C VAL A 76 10.17 12.68 12.79
N LYS A 77 10.72 13.63 13.53
CA LYS A 77 10.00 14.38 14.60
C LYS A 77 9.22 13.45 15.54
N GLY A 78 9.87 12.40 16.05
CA GLY A 78 9.30 11.41 16.97
C GLY A 78 8.31 10.41 16.37
N LYS A 79 7.94 10.55 15.10
CA LYS A 79 7.05 9.62 14.38
C LYS A 79 7.85 8.68 13.49
N LYS A 80 7.49 7.38 13.49
CA LYS A 80 8.14 6.34 12.70
C LYS A 80 7.41 6.18 11.35
N TYR A 81 8.17 6.10 10.27
CA TYR A 81 7.69 5.93 8.89
C TYR A 81 8.42 4.77 8.23
N TYR A 82 7.75 4.09 7.30
CA TYR A 82 8.42 3.19 6.37
C TYR A 82 8.27 3.73 4.95
N PHE A 83 9.39 3.90 4.25
CA PHE A 83 9.43 4.34 2.86
C PHE A 83 9.51 3.13 1.96
N GLY A 84 8.52 2.96 1.09
CA GLY A 84 8.41 1.83 0.17
C GLY A 84 9.44 1.88 -0.98
N LYS A 85 9.30 0.96 -1.92
CA LYS A 85 10.18 0.86 -3.09
C LYS A 85 10.16 2.11 -3.99
N ASP A 86 9.07 2.85 -3.98
CA ASP A 86 8.88 4.12 -4.70
C ASP A 86 9.44 5.34 -3.93
N GLY A 87 9.93 5.13 -2.70
CA GLY A 87 10.47 6.17 -1.82
C GLY A 87 9.42 7.03 -1.13
N TYR A 88 8.15 6.61 -1.14
CA TYR A 88 7.08 7.28 -0.41
C TYR A 88 6.72 6.55 0.88
N ALA A 89 6.30 7.30 1.88
CA ALA A 89 5.80 6.76 3.14
C ALA A 89 4.54 5.92 2.90
N LEU A 90 4.52 4.71 3.43
CA LEU A 90 3.38 3.81 3.36
C LEU A 90 2.19 4.37 4.15
N ARG A 91 0.96 3.99 3.74
CA ARG A 91 -0.30 4.41 4.37
C ARG A 91 -1.26 3.24 4.48
N GLY A 92 -2.11 3.25 5.49
CA GLY A 92 -3.07 2.19 5.75
C GLY A 92 -2.38 0.90 6.18
N ARG A 93 -3.02 -0.24 5.96
CA ARG A 93 -2.46 -1.56 6.26
C ARG A 93 -1.41 -1.92 5.21
N ARG A 94 -0.23 -2.32 5.65
CA ARG A 94 0.86 -2.72 4.74
C ARG A 94 1.70 -3.84 5.34
N LEU A 95 2.12 -4.75 4.47
CA LEU A 95 3.09 -5.78 4.77
C LEU A 95 4.50 -5.20 4.60
N VAL A 96 5.34 -5.30 5.62
CA VAL A 96 6.73 -4.85 5.61
C VAL A 96 7.59 -5.97 6.16
N LYS A 97 8.41 -6.57 5.31
CA LYS A 97 9.30 -7.69 5.67
C LYS A 97 8.56 -8.81 6.43
N GLY A 98 7.42 -9.27 5.91
CA GLY A 98 6.62 -10.35 6.49
C GLY A 98 5.74 -9.95 7.68
N VAL A 99 5.81 -8.71 8.17
CA VAL A 99 5.01 -8.23 9.29
C VAL A 99 4.00 -7.19 8.81
N ARG A 100 2.75 -7.31 9.25
CA ARG A 100 1.71 -6.33 8.95
C ARG A 100 1.74 -5.17 9.92
N TYR A 101 1.64 -3.97 9.39
CA TYR A 101 1.62 -2.71 10.12
C TYR A 101 0.46 -1.83 9.68
N LEU A 102 0.02 -0.97 10.60
CA LEU A 102 -0.98 0.05 10.31
C LEU A 102 -0.34 1.44 10.30
N PHE A 103 -0.50 2.15 9.18
CA PHE A 103 0.01 3.52 9.00
C PHE A 103 -1.15 4.51 8.92
N ARG A 104 -0.98 5.69 9.49
CA ARG A 104 -1.94 6.79 9.45
C ARG A 104 -2.03 7.40 8.04
N LYS A 105 -2.97 8.32 7.84
CA LYS A 105 -3.12 9.09 6.58
C LYS A 105 -1.87 9.91 6.25
N ASP A 106 -1.13 10.37 7.27
CA ASP A 106 0.15 11.09 7.12
C ASP A 106 1.35 10.15 6.87
N GLY A 107 1.13 8.84 6.82
CA GLY A 107 2.16 7.82 6.63
C GLY A 107 2.93 7.44 7.91
N SER A 108 2.62 8.04 9.06
CA SER A 108 3.22 7.64 10.32
C SER A 108 2.68 6.30 10.81
N LEU A 109 3.54 5.48 11.41
CA LEU A 109 3.15 4.22 12.02
C LEU A 109 2.19 4.46 13.19
N TYR A 110 1.11 3.66 13.27
CA TYR A 110 0.35 3.57 14.50
C TYR A 110 1.19 2.88 15.56
N THR A 111 1.41 3.57 16.68
CA THR A 111 2.08 3.03 17.87
C THR A 111 1.25 3.31 19.10
N ARG A 112 1.39 2.48 20.12
CA ARG A 112 0.74 2.62 21.43
C ARG A 112 1.77 2.46 22.54
N LYS A 113 1.48 2.98 23.74
CA LYS A 113 2.31 2.76 24.93
C LYS A 113 2.32 1.28 25.34
N SER A 114 1.15 0.60 25.17
CA SER A 114 0.96 -0.83 25.40
C SER A 114 0.22 -1.48 24.24
N ALA A 115 0.26 -2.80 24.12
CA ALA A 115 -0.57 -3.54 23.17
C ALA A 115 -2.06 -3.28 23.43
N GLY A 116 -2.88 -3.31 22.37
CA GLY A 116 -4.31 -3.09 22.53
C GLY A 116 -5.06 -2.81 21.23
N PHE A 117 -6.38 -2.71 21.37
CA PHE A 117 -7.28 -2.44 20.25
C PHE A 117 -7.19 -0.99 19.76
N VAL A 118 -7.31 -0.82 18.45
CA VAL A 118 -7.49 0.46 17.76
C VAL A 118 -8.57 0.33 16.70
N THR A 119 -9.31 1.40 16.46
CA THR A 119 -10.26 1.48 15.36
C THR A 119 -9.65 2.29 14.22
N TYR A 120 -9.70 1.76 13.01
CA TYR A 120 -9.27 2.44 11.81
C TYR A 120 -10.22 2.10 10.65
N ARG A 121 -10.87 3.11 10.07
CA ARG A 121 -11.88 2.95 9.01
C ARG A 121 -13.00 1.96 9.37
N ASN A 122 -13.55 2.12 10.58
CA ASN A 122 -14.62 1.28 11.18
C ASN A 122 -14.23 -0.18 11.45
N GLU A 123 -12.98 -0.56 11.24
CA GLU A 123 -12.43 -1.87 11.53
C GLU A 123 -11.65 -1.86 12.83
N LYS A 124 -11.74 -2.92 13.63
CA LYS A 124 -10.97 -3.09 14.86
C LYS A 124 -9.71 -3.89 14.60
N TYR A 125 -8.59 -3.40 15.09
CA TYR A 125 -7.28 -4.04 15.00
C TYR A 125 -6.69 -4.19 16.39
N TYR A 126 -5.91 -5.24 16.61
CA TYR A 126 -5.08 -5.36 17.79
C TYR A 126 -3.63 -5.11 17.44
N LEU A 127 -3.02 -4.08 18.05
CA LEU A 127 -1.63 -3.70 17.82
C LEU A 127 -0.76 -4.12 18.97
N TYR A 128 0.43 -4.63 18.65
CA TYR A 128 1.53 -4.71 19.59
C TYR A 128 2.13 -3.32 19.86
N LYS A 129 2.92 -3.19 20.95
CA LYS A 129 3.64 -1.96 21.30
C LYS A 129 4.52 -1.42 20.15
N ASN A 130 5.12 -2.31 19.37
CA ASN A 130 5.96 -1.95 18.21
C ASN A 130 5.16 -1.51 16.97
N GLY A 131 3.82 -1.52 17.04
CA GLY A 131 2.92 -1.13 15.94
C GLY A 131 2.61 -2.27 14.95
N ALA A 132 3.11 -3.49 15.17
CA ALA A 132 2.72 -4.65 14.40
C ALA A 132 1.26 -5.03 14.68
N LEU A 133 0.53 -5.48 13.65
CA LEU A 133 -0.82 -6.03 13.80
C LEU A 133 -0.76 -7.47 14.31
N ARG A 134 -1.64 -7.80 15.24
CA ARG A 134 -1.89 -9.18 15.63
C ARG A 134 -2.73 -9.86 14.55
N ILE A 135 -2.40 -11.10 14.23
CA ILE A 135 -3.16 -12.00 13.34
C ILE A 135 -3.34 -13.36 14.02
N GLY A 136 -4.36 -14.09 13.60
CA GLY A 136 -4.70 -15.40 14.17
C GLY A 136 -5.42 -15.29 15.51
N TRP A 137 -5.46 -16.39 16.25
CA TRP A 137 -6.10 -16.48 17.56
C TRP A 137 -5.26 -15.83 18.66
N PHE A 138 -5.90 -15.11 19.58
CA PHE A 138 -5.24 -14.52 20.74
C PHE A 138 -6.24 -14.22 21.87
N LYS A 139 -5.72 -14.11 23.09
CA LYS A 139 -6.51 -13.78 24.27
C LYS A 139 -6.22 -12.36 24.76
N VAL A 140 -7.26 -11.67 25.20
CA VAL A 140 -7.16 -10.39 25.91
C VAL A 140 -8.11 -10.46 27.12
N GLY A 141 -7.53 -10.51 28.31
CA GLY A 141 -8.27 -10.83 29.53
C GLY A 141 -8.93 -12.21 29.43
N ARG A 142 -10.22 -12.28 29.72
CA ARG A 142 -11.02 -13.52 29.64
C ARG A 142 -11.57 -13.86 28.25
N TYR A 143 -11.36 -13.00 27.27
CA TYR A 143 -11.93 -13.15 25.93
C TYR A 143 -10.89 -13.66 24.93
N THR A 144 -11.33 -14.54 24.03
CA THR A 144 -10.55 -15.01 22.90
C THR A 144 -11.04 -14.31 21.63
N TYR A 145 -10.10 -13.84 20.83
CA TYR A 145 -10.32 -13.12 19.59
C TYR A 145 -9.62 -13.83 18.45
N TYR A 146 -10.15 -13.61 17.27
CA TYR A 146 -9.50 -14.00 16.02
C TYR A 146 -9.35 -12.75 15.14
N ALA A 147 -8.13 -12.47 14.70
CA ALA A 147 -7.86 -11.49 13.68
C ALA A 147 -7.46 -12.24 12.40
N ASP A 148 -8.08 -11.89 11.30
CA ASP A 148 -7.82 -12.51 10.00
C ASP A 148 -6.39 -12.21 9.50
N GLU A 149 -6.07 -12.67 8.28
CA GLU A 149 -4.77 -12.41 7.67
C GLU A 149 -4.49 -10.93 7.43
N TYR A 150 -5.51 -10.07 7.43
CA TYR A 150 -5.39 -8.61 7.33
C TYR A 150 -5.30 -7.92 8.68
N GLY A 151 -5.56 -8.64 9.80
CA GLY A 151 -5.41 -8.19 11.17
C GLY A 151 -6.65 -7.52 11.77
N PHE A 152 -7.87 -7.80 11.26
CA PHE A 152 -9.13 -7.32 11.83
C PHE A 152 -10.15 -8.44 12.04
#